data_df636404f2a5f2e291293bb6bb336af5
#
_entry.id   df636404f2a5f2e291293bb6bb336af5
#
_cell.length_a   1.000
_cell.length_b   1.000
_cell.length_c   1.000
_cell.angle_alpha   90.00
_cell.angle_beta   90.00
_cell.angle_gamma   90.00
#
_symmetry.space_group_name_H-M   'P 1'
#
loop_
_entity.id
_entity.type
_entity.pdbx_description
1 polymer ?
#
loop_
_entity_poly.entity_id
_entity_poly.type
_entity_poly.pdbx_seq_one_letter_code
_entity_poly.pdbx_strand_id
1 'polypeptide(L)'
;MNGGKKKSVRPHGQIRQSQIITTFGPGALVDLPDYAAIVGGLEMWQGADRQIFEARLTTKLQMVLGVPGLKLFAPPAEDKDPLAPRTGIAVWLFPEWFVAQHEIRGPGNVRSRALVHREALVTRKYLLDRKKYPVVPIRFVQACLNGHISDIDWYGFVHGHAGTCRRQMFVEERGTGGDLSEITIRCECGQSRPLISAAKLSENALGFCKGKRPWLGMAADEKCGGDNGKPEISRLLIRSASNAYFAQTMSVISIPDFNEKVRKAVDKVWDDFLAGVDSVETLKYERKKVKVNAALDGLSDEVVVAEIERRNTGQSDSKKSVKDDEIETLLSSQMEMGEDILDGDFYARTLPKKGDASGVAAKIDRIVLVHRLREVVAQVGFTRFEAAMNEVNGELNLNVRRAPLARDISWVPAVENRGEGVLIALKAADIAAWQARPEVQKRGLELLEGFKAWEKSHPHSKATFPGLPYILLHSLSHLLITAVSLECGYSASSIRERIYAGPSGYAILLHTGTQDAEGTLGGLVQVGRKIEDHLRNALDLGRLCSSDPVCAQHNPQDRHEERFLMGAACHGCVLIAETSCERFNQYLDRSLVVANVGATGAEFFRDSEL
;
A
#
# COMPACT_ATOMS: atom_id res chain seq x y z
N MET A 1 -0.73 -41.47 -37.87
CA MET A 1 -0.88 -40.85 -36.55
C MET A 1 0.08 -39.68 -36.47
N ASN A 2 -0.37 -38.46 -36.78
CA ASN A 2 0.46 -37.27 -36.71
C ASN A 2 0.35 -36.69 -35.29
N GLY A 3 1.35 -36.96 -34.46
CA GLY A 3 1.51 -36.33 -33.17
C GLY A 3 1.88 -34.87 -33.32
N GLY A 4 0.87 -33.98 -33.31
CA GLY A 4 1.10 -32.54 -33.28
C GLY A 4 1.84 -32.17 -32.00
N LYS A 5 3.11 -31.80 -32.13
CA LYS A 5 3.87 -31.17 -31.02
C LYS A 5 3.08 -29.96 -30.51
N LYS A 6 2.50 -30.08 -29.33
CA LYS A 6 1.98 -28.89 -28.59
C LYS A 6 3.13 -27.89 -28.51
N LYS A 7 3.02 -26.76 -29.20
CA LYS A 7 3.95 -25.65 -29.03
C LYS A 7 3.88 -25.26 -27.54
N SER A 8 4.97 -25.43 -26.83
CA SER A 8 5.09 -24.88 -25.48
C SER A 8 4.89 -23.38 -25.58
N VAL A 9 3.84 -22.87 -24.97
CA VAL A 9 3.61 -21.42 -24.86
C VAL A 9 4.71 -20.90 -23.94
N ARG A 10 5.64 -20.11 -24.49
CA ARG A 10 6.65 -19.45 -23.66
C ARG A 10 5.95 -18.42 -22.79
N PRO A 11 6.23 -18.35 -21.47
CA PRO A 11 5.67 -17.32 -20.60
C PRO A 11 6.12 -15.92 -21.09
N HIS A 12 5.23 -14.95 -21.05
CA HIS A 12 5.52 -13.56 -21.43
C HIS A 12 6.25 -12.80 -20.32
N GLY A 13 6.22 -13.30 -19.08
CA GLY A 13 6.85 -12.73 -17.91
C GLY A 13 6.43 -13.48 -16.65
N GLN A 14 7.01 -13.11 -15.51
CA GLN A 14 6.66 -13.62 -14.19
C GLN A 14 6.14 -12.48 -13.31
N ILE A 15 5.09 -12.75 -12.54
CA ILE A 15 4.58 -11.88 -11.49
C ILE A 15 4.94 -12.50 -10.14
N ARG A 16 5.65 -11.77 -9.30
CA ARG A 16 6.02 -12.23 -7.95
C ARG A 16 4.80 -12.26 -7.04
N GLN A 17 4.78 -13.16 -6.05
CA GLN A 17 3.67 -13.24 -5.08
C GLN A 17 3.43 -11.90 -4.36
N SER A 18 4.49 -11.16 -4.02
CA SER A 18 4.36 -9.82 -3.44
C SER A 18 3.66 -8.82 -4.37
N GLN A 19 3.96 -8.87 -5.67
CA GLN A 19 3.29 -8.02 -6.67
C GLN A 19 1.81 -8.39 -6.84
N ILE A 20 1.44 -9.66 -6.65
CA ILE A 20 0.03 -10.07 -6.65
C ILE A 20 -0.72 -9.37 -5.50
N ILE A 21 -0.11 -9.28 -4.31
CA ILE A 21 -0.74 -8.62 -3.15
C ILE A 21 -0.83 -7.10 -3.31
N THR A 22 0.19 -6.47 -3.90
CA THR A 22 0.29 -5.01 -3.91
C THR A 22 -0.21 -4.35 -5.20
N THR A 23 -0.18 -5.07 -6.33
CA THR A 23 -0.37 -4.46 -7.65
C THR A 23 -1.32 -5.25 -8.55
N PHE A 24 -1.24 -6.59 -8.54
CA PHE A 24 -1.95 -7.47 -9.46
C PHE A 24 -2.93 -8.41 -8.76
N GLY A 25 -3.54 -7.95 -7.66
CA GLY A 25 -4.56 -8.70 -6.94
C GLY A 25 -5.91 -8.77 -7.68
N PRO A 26 -6.92 -9.41 -7.07
CA PRO A 26 -8.26 -9.51 -7.64
C PRO A 26 -8.79 -8.15 -8.11
N GLY A 27 -9.28 -8.07 -9.35
CA GLY A 27 -9.79 -6.83 -9.92
C GLY A 27 -8.73 -5.91 -10.54
N ALA A 28 -7.45 -6.21 -10.44
CA ALA A 28 -6.39 -5.46 -11.13
C ALA A 28 -6.43 -5.68 -12.64
N LEU A 29 -6.06 -4.65 -13.40
CA LEU A 29 -5.94 -4.73 -14.85
C LEU A 29 -4.50 -5.10 -15.23
N VAL A 30 -4.35 -6.05 -16.15
CA VAL A 30 -3.05 -6.52 -16.63
C VAL A 30 -3.02 -6.40 -18.15
N ASP A 31 -2.05 -5.69 -18.68
CA ASP A 31 -1.79 -5.62 -20.10
C ASP A 31 -0.78 -6.70 -20.50
N LEU A 32 -1.20 -7.57 -21.39
CA LEU A 32 -0.39 -8.63 -21.99
C LEU A 32 -0.16 -8.29 -23.47
N PRO A 33 0.86 -8.85 -24.14
CA PRO A 33 1.23 -8.43 -25.50
C PRO A 33 0.09 -8.45 -26.51
N ASP A 34 -0.81 -9.43 -26.41
CA ASP A 34 -1.89 -9.64 -27.38
C ASP A 34 -3.29 -9.26 -26.85
N TYR A 35 -3.43 -9.01 -25.55
CA TYR A 35 -4.72 -8.73 -24.92
C TYR A 35 -4.55 -8.07 -23.55
N ALA A 36 -5.61 -7.47 -23.07
CA ALA A 36 -5.70 -7.01 -21.69
C ALA A 36 -6.67 -7.91 -20.92
N ALA A 37 -6.44 -7.99 -19.63
CA ALA A 37 -7.21 -8.86 -18.75
C ALA A 37 -7.46 -8.20 -17.39
N ILE A 38 -8.48 -8.68 -16.69
CA ILE A 38 -8.73 -8.38 -15.28
C ILE A 38 -8.46 -9.64 -14.45
N VAL A 39 -7.74 -9.48 -13.36
CA VAL A 39 -7.38 -10.59 -12.46
C VAL A 39 -8.63 -11.10 -11.74
N GLY A 40 -8.85 -12.40 -11.76
CA GLY A 40 -10.00 -13.05 -11.13
C GLY A 40 -9.99 -12.99 -9.60
N GLY A 41 -11.17 -13.07 -9.00
CA GLY A 41 -11.36 -13.16 -7.55
C GLY A 41 -10.77 -14.41 -6.94
N LEU A 42 -10.77 -14.48 -5.61
CA LEU A 42 -10.10 -15.58 -4.89
C LEU A 42 -10.66 -16.96 -5.24
N GLU A 43 -11.92 -17.05 -5.64
CA GLU A 43 -12.53 -18.30 -6.12
C GLU A 43 -11.88 -18.84 -7.40
N MET A 44 -11.16 -17.98 -8.12
CA MET A 44 -10.45 -18.31 -9.36
C MET A 44 -8.97 -18.64 -9.14
N TRP A 45 -8.54 -18.73 -7.88
CA TRP A 45 -7.16 -19.03 -7.50
C TRP A 45 -7.01 -20.53 -7.23
N GLN A 46 -6.13 -21.20 -7.97
CA GLN A 46 -5.86 -22.62 -7.86
C GLN A 46 -4.46 -22.82 -7.25
N GLY A 47 -4.37 -23.60 -6.16
CA GLY A 47 -3.11 -23.87 -5.46
C GLY A 47 -2.70 -22.76 -4.47
N ALA A 48 -3.66 -21.98 -3.96
CA ALA A 48 -3.45 -21.09 -2.82
C ALA A 48 -3.66 -21.88 -1.52
N ASP A 49 -2.79 -22.83 -1.23
CA ASP A 49 -2.91 -23.82 -0.15
C ASP A 49 -1.87 -23.63 0.98
N ARG A 50 -0.81 -22.85 0.74
CA ARG A 50 0.19 -22.53 1.77
C ARG A 50 -0.38 -21.51 2.75
N GLN A 51 -0.79 -21.99 3.93
CA GLN A 51 -1.26 -21.09 5.00
C GLN A 51 -0.12 -20.31 5.62
N ILE A 52 -0.36 -19.01 5.89
CA ILE A 52 0.54 -18.10 6.60
C ILE A 52 0.00 -17.88 8.00
N PHE A 53 0.84 -18.05 9.00
CA PHE A 53 0.48 -17.91 10.41
C PHE A 53 1.06 -16.59 10.95
N GLU A 54 0.19 -15.66 11.29
CA GLU A 54 0.51 -14.42 12.01
C GLU A 54 -0.71 -14.04 12.87
N ALA A 55 -0.62 -14.36 14.15
CA ALA A 55 -1.77 -14.29 15.06
C ALA A 55 -2.32 -12.86 15.21
N ARG A 56 -1.45 -11.86 15.37
CA ARG A 56 -1.86 -10.45 15.54
C ARG A 56 -2.58 -9.92 14.31
N LEU A 57 -2.02 -10.15 13.11
CA LEU A 57 -2.64 -9.74 11.87
C LEU A 57 -3.98 -10.45 11.66
N THR A 58 -4.01 -11.76 11.87
CA THR A 58 -5.23 -12.57 11.70
C THR A 58 -6.34 -12.08 12.63
N THR A 59 -6.05 -11.86 13.91
CA THR A 59 -7.04 -11.36 14.88
C THR A 59 -7.58 -9.99 14.47
N LYS A 60 -6.71 -9.07 14.08
CA LYS A 60 -7.13 -7.73 13.62
C LYS A 60 -8.01 -7.82 12.36
N LEU A 61 -7.64 -8.64 11.38
CA LEU A 61 -8.41 -8.81 10.16
C LEU A 61 -9.77 -9.48 10.40
N GLN A 62 -9.86 -10.45 11.30
CA GLN A 62 -11.12 -11.05 11.72
C GLN A 62 -12.08 -10.00 12.27
N MET A 63 -11.56 -9.09 13.12
CA MET A 63 -12.36 -7.99 13.69
C MET A 63 -12.80 -6.99 12.63
N VAL A 64 -11.86 -6.54 11.78
CA VAL A 64 -12.10 -5.51 10.76
C VAL A 64 -13.05 -5.99 9.66
N LEU A 65 -12.92 -7.23 9.23
CA LEU A 65 -13.75 -7.82 8.18
C LEU A 65 -15.03 -8.46 8.72
N GLY A 66 -15.15 -8.64 10.04
CA GLY A 66 -16.28 -9.31 10.65
C GLY A 66 -16.39 -10.81 10.29
N VAL A 67 -15.25 -11.46 9.99
CA VAL A 67 -15.18 -12.86 9.54
C VAL A 67 -14.46 -13.70 10.58
N PRO A 68 -15.18 -14.35 11.51
CA PRO A 68 -14.57 -15.28 12.48
C PRO A 68 -13.89 -16.45 11.75
N GLY A 69 -12.69 -16.83 12.24
CA GLY A 69 -11.94 -17.95 11.64
C GLY A 69 -11.27 -17.64 10.30
N LEU A 70 -11.19 -16.35 9.90
CA LEU A 70 -10.44 -15.91 8.72
C LEU A 70 -9.02 -16.48 8.75
N LYS A 71 -8.55 -16.93 7.58
CA LYS A 71 -7.19 -17.47 7.41
C LYS A 71 -6.40 -16.63 6.40
N LEU A 72 -5.08 -16.72 6.48
CA LEU A 72 -4.16 -16.10 5.52
C LEU A 72 -3.54 -17.20 4.66
N PHE A 73 -3.56 -17.03 3.33
CA PHE A 73 -2.90 -17.95 2.42
C PHE A 73 -2.00 -17.20 1.44
N ALA A 74 -0.88 -17.82 1.09
CA ALA A 74 -0.01 -17.29 0.04
C ALA A 74 -0.69 -17.39 -1.33
N PRO A 75 -0.44 -16.44 -2.24
CA PRO A 75 -0.81 -16.60 -3.65
C PRO A 75 -0.25 -17.91 -4.22
N PRO A 76 -0.91 -18.49 -5.24
CA PRO A 76 -0.40 -19.69 -5.91
C PRO A 76 1.05 -19.51 -6.35
N ALA A 77 1.88 -20.51 -6.11
CA ALA A 77 3.24 -20.59 -6.60
C ALA A 77 3.31 -21.58 -7.79
N GLU A 78 4.25 -21.33 -8.70
CA GLU A 78 4.55 -22.29 -9.76
C GLU A 78 5.23 -23.52 -9.16
N ASP A 79 4.68 -24.71 -9.39
CA ASP A 79 5.35 -25.95 -9.06
C ASP A 79 6.27 -26.36 -10.23
N LYS A 80 7.50 -26.74 -9.92
CA LYS A 80 8.48 -27.19 -10.91
C LYS A 80 8.25 -28.64 -11.35
N ASP A 81 7.43 -29.40 -10.61
CA ASP A 81 7.08 -30.75 -10.99
C ASP A 81 6.05 -30.74 -12.14
N PRO A 82 6.38 -31.29 -13.32
CA PRO A 82 5.45 -31.35 -14.44
C PRO A 82 4.19 -32.19 -14.18
N LEU A 83 4.19 -33.01 -13.15
CA LEU A 83 3.07 -33.87 -12.72
C LEU A 83 2.21 -33.22 -11.64
N ALA A 84 2.66 -32.13 -11.04
CA ALA A 84 1.89 -31.41 -10.04
C ALA A 84 0.58 -30.86 -10.63
N PRO A 85 -0.48 -30.73 -9.82
CA PRO A 85 -1.70 -30.05 -10.22
C PRO A 85 -1.38 -28.64 -10.75
N ARG A 86 -2.10 -28.19 -11.75
CA ARG A 86 -1.93 -26.84 -12.29
C ARG A 86 -2.31 -25.83 -11.23
N THR A 87 -1.37 -24.96 -10.89
CA THR A 87 -1.56 -23.81 -10.02
C THR A 87 -1.69 -22.54 -10.86
N GLY A 88 -2.30 -21.50 -10.31
CA GLY A 88 -2.36 -20.20 -10.95
C GLY A 88 -3.61 -19.40 -10.63
N ILE A 89 -3.66 -18.22 -11.22
CA ILE A 89 -4.75 -17.26 -11.08
C ILE A 89 -5.42 -17.09 -12.44
N ALA A 90 -6.72 -17.38 -12.51
CA ALA A 90 -7.46 -17.15 -13.74
C ALA A 90 -7.67 -15.64 -13.95
N VAL A 91 -7.65 -15.23 -15.20
CA VAL A 91 -7.91 -13.86 -15.62
C VAL A 91 -9.03 -13.85 -16.65
N TRP A 92 -9.80 -12.76 -16.69
CA TRP A 92 -10.84 -12.55 -17.68
C TRP A 92 -10.37 -11.53 -18.71
N LEU A 93 -10.63 -11.81 -20.01
CA LEU A 93 -10.37 -10.83 -21.05
C LEU A 93 -11.21 -9.58 -20.82
N PHE A 94 -10.58 -8.45 -20.70
CA PHE A 94 -11.21 -7.17 -20.44
C PHE A 94 -10.27 -6.02 -20.86
N PRO A 95 -10.76 -5.00 -21.57
CA PRO A 95 -12.14 -4.77 -22.00
C PRO A 95 -12.56 -5.63 -23.20
N GLU A 96 -13.86 -5.60 -23.54
CA GLU A 96 -14.40 -6.30 -24.70
C GLU A 96 -14.41 -5.46 -25.99
N TRP A 97 -13.96 -4.20 -25.92
CA TRP A 97 -13.82 -3.29 -27.03
C TRP A 97 -12.38 -3.13 -27.48
N PHE A 98 -12.19 -3.08 -28.80
CA PHE A 98 -10.89 -3.04 -29.44
C PHE A 98 -10.80 -1.94 -30.49
N VAL A 99 -9.60 -1.42 -30.75
CA VAL A 99 -9.28 -0.47 -31.81
C VAL A 99 -8.51 -1.19 -32.89
N ALA A 100 -9.05 -1.19 -34.11
CA ALA A 100 -8.38 -1.80 -35.26
C ALA A 100 -7.10 -1.04 -35.63
N GLN A 101 -6.05 -1.78 -35.97
CA GLN A 101 -4.78 -1.21 -36.39
C GLN A 101 -4.76 -0.94 -37.91
N HIS A 102 -5.90 -0.47 -38.42
CA HIS A 102 -6.07 0.04 -39.77
C HIS A 102 -6.51 1.49 -39.69
N GLU A 103 -5.66 2.38 -40.15
CA GLU A 103 -5.87 3.82 -40.12
C GLU A 103 -6.52 4.28 -41.43
N ILE A 104 -7.60 5.03 -41.29
CA ILE A 104 -8.23 5.77 -42.39
C ILE A 104 -7.95 7.25 -42.14
N ARG A 105 -7.27 7.91 -43.09
CA ARG A 105 -7.00 9.34 -42.99
C ARG A 105 -8.19 10.14 -43.52
N GLY A 106 -8.77 10.93 -42.64
CA GLY A 106 -9.83 11.87 -42.98
C GLY A 106 -9.30 13.28 -43.32
N PRO A 107 -10.19 14.20 -43.72
CA PRO A 107 -9.85 15.59 -43.92
C PRO A 107 -9.18 16.21 -42.68
N GLY A 108 -8.18 17.09 -42.87
CA GLY A 108 -7.50 17.76 -41.76
C GLY A 108 -6.50 16.87 -40.99
N ASN A 109 -5.98 15.81 -41.60
CA ASN A 109 -5.01 14.88 -41.02
C ASN A 109 -5.53 14.09 -39.81
N VAL A 110 -6.86 13.95 -39.69
CA VAL A 110 -7.50 13.16 -38.63
C VAL A 110 -7.26 11.68 -38.88
N ARG A 111 -6.70 10.99 -37.91
CA ARG A 111 -6.51 9.53 -37.93
C ARG A 111 -7.75 8.85 -37.35
N SER A 112 -8.47 8.12 -38.18
CA SER A 112 -9.69 7.39 -37.82
C SER A 112 -9.43 5.90 -37.83
N ARG A 113 -9.77 5.20 -36.74
CA ARG A 113 -9.63 3.76 -36.58
C ARG A 113 -10.93 3.15 -36.10
N ALA A 114 -11.32 2.00 -36.66
CA ALA A 114 -12.54 1.33 -36.25
C ALA A 114 -12.49 0.89 -34.78
N LEU A 115 -13.54 1.21 -34.03
CA LEU A 115 -13.79 0.75 -32.67
C LEU A 115 -14.77 -0.42 -32.74
N VAL A 116 -14.35 -1.61 -32.34
CA VAL A 116 -15.09 -2.86 -32.57
C VAL A 116 -15.23 -3.66 -31.28
N HIS A 117 -16.41 -4.27 -31.10
CA HIS A 117 -16.64 -5.19 -30.00
C HIS A 117 -16.06 -6.58 -30.31
N ARG A 118 -15.66 -7.32 -29.29
CA ARG A 118 -15.05 -8.65 -29.38
C ARG A 118 -15.84 -9.62 -30.27
N GLU A 119 -17.16 -9.56 -30.21
CA GLU A 119 -18.06 -10.42 -31.00
C GLU A 119 -17.92 -10.20 -32.50
N ALA A 120 -17.51 -9.01 -32.95
CA ALA A 120 -17.29 -8.68 -34.33
C ALA A 120 -15.92 -9.15 -34.88
N LEU A 121 -15.05 -9.71 -34.02
CA LEU A 121 -13.72 -10.14 -34.41
C LEU A 121 -13.73 -11.56 -34.99
N VAL A 122 -13.05 -11.73 -36.11
CA VAL A 122 -12.83 -13.04 -36.77
C VAL A 122 -11.41 -13.50 -36.46
N THR A 123 -11.26 -14.60 -35.72
CA THR A 123 -9.95 -15.11 -35.27
C THR A 123 -9.09 -14.06 -34.58
N ARG A 124 -9.72 -13.28 -33.65
CA ARG A 124 -9.14 -12.17 -32.91
C ARG A 124 -8.62 -11.01 -33.76
N LYS A 125 -9.14 -10.84 -34.99
CA LYS A 125 -8.78 -9.76 -35.91
C LYS A 125 -10.03 -9.09 -36.44
N TYR A 126 -9.93 -7.81 -36.78
CA TYR A 126 -10.98 -7.08 -37.47
C TYR A 126 -10.97 -7.43 -38.96
N LEU A 127 -12.13 -7.82 -39.47
CA LEU A 127 -12.29 -8.15 -40.89
C LEU A 127 -12.91 -6.95 -41.62
N LEU A 128 -12.16 -6.38 -42.58
CA LEU A 128 -12.63 -5.31 -43.47
C LEU A 128 -12.20 -5.65 -44.89
N ASP A 129 -13.12 -5.61 -45.86
CA ASP A 129 -12.86 -5.89 -47.28
C ASP A 129 -12.08 -7.19 -47.51
N ARG A 130 -12.45 -8.25 -46.82
CA ARG A 130 -11.78 -9.58 -46.84
C ARG A 130 -10.35 -9.60 -46.28
N LYS A 131 -9.84 -8.48 -45.76
CA LYS A 131 -8.53 -8.40 -45.07
C LYS A 131 -8.70 -8.44 -43.57
N LYS A 132 -7.80 -9.13 -42.88
CA LYS A 132 -7.78 -9.25 -41.42
C LYS A 132 -6.75 -8.28 -40.84
N TYR A 133 -7.18 -7.32 -40.09
CA TYR A 133 -6.34 -6.34 -39.41
C TYR A 133 -6.16 -6.70 -37.93
N PRO A 134 -4.95 -6.52 -37.36
CA PRO A 134 -4.75 -6.70 -35.93
C PRO A 134 -5.57 -5.66 -35.16
N VAL A 135 -5.91 -5.99 -33.91
CA VAL A 135 -6.62 -5.09 -33.00
C VAL A 135 -5.88 -4.99 -31.68
N VAL A 136 -6.03 -3.88 -31.00
CA VAL A 136 -5.55 -3.67 -29.62
C VAL A 136 -6.72 -3.34 -28.72
N PRO A 137 -6.72 -3.78 -27.44
CA PRO A 137 -7.75 -3.40 -26.48
C PRO A 137 -7.81 -1.87 -26.34
N ILE A 138 -9.03 -1.31 -26.24
CA ILE A 138 -9.19 0.13 -26.04
C ILE A 138 -8.58 0.56 -24.70
N ARG A 139 -7.94 1.75 -24.67
CA ARG A 139 -7.30 2.28 -23.45
C ARG A 139 -8.28 2.71 -22.37
N PHE A 140 -9.52 2.99 -22.74
CA PHE A 140 -10.52 3.65 -21.92
C PHE A 140 -11.60 2.69 -21.46
N VAL A 141 -11.88 2.72 -20.16
CA VAL A 141 -12.98 1.99 -19.53
C VAL A 141 -13.70 2.94 -18.57
N GLN A 142 -14.79 2.52 -17.98
CA GLN A 142 -15.46 3.28 -16.94
C GLN A 142 -15.49 2.52 -15.62
N ALA A 143 -15.34 3.26 -14.53
CA ALA A 143 -15.37 2.71 -13.18
C ALA A 143 -16.07 3.70 -12.22
N CYS A 144 -16.29 3.29 -10.98
CA CYS A 144 -16.81 4.15 -9.91
C CYS A 144 -15.99 4.03 -8.63
N LEU A 145 -16.28 4.90 -7.65
CA LEU A 145 -15.58 4.91 -6.35
C LEU A 145 -15.79 3.64 -5.52
N ASN A 146 -16.83 2.84 -5.80
CA ASN A 146 -17.04 1.53 -5.17
C ASN A 146 -16.19 0.41 -5.81
N GLY A 147 -15.31 0.76 -6.75
CA GLY A 147 -14.42 -0.18 -7.43
C GLY A 147 -15.04 -0.96 -8.59
N HIS A 148 -16.34 -0.77 -8.90
CA HIS A 148 -16.96 -1.37 -10.07
C HIS A 148 -16.29 -0.88 -11.34
N ILE A 149 -16.22 -1.76 -12.35
CA ILE A 149 -15.58 -1.45 -13.63
C ILE A 149 -16.33 -2.14 -14.76
N SER A 150 -16.46 -1.47 -15.89
CA SER A 150 -17.07 -2.03 -17.11
C SER A 150 -16.54 -1.34 -18.35
N ASP A 151 -16.81 -1.93 -19.51
CA ASP A 151 -16.66 -1.23 -20.76
C ASP A 151 -17.54 0.02 -20.80
N ILE A 152 -17.08 1.05 -21.52
CA ILE A 152 -17.92 2.22 -21.83
C ILE A 152 -18.98 1.77 -22.85
N ASP A 153 -20.22 2.16 -22.61
CA ASP A 153 -21.28 2.06 -23.61
C ASP A 153 -21.05 3.14 -24.69
N TRP A 154 -20.21 2.81 -25.68
CA TRP A 154 -19.82 3.75 -26.74
C TRP A 154 -20.99 4.26 -27.55
N TYR A 155 -22.03 3.44 -27.74
CA TYR A 155 -23.25 3.89 -28.41
C TYR A 155 -24.01 4.89 -27.56
N GLY A 156 -24.21 4.60 -26.28
CA GLY A 156 -24.81 5.52 -25.33
C GLY A 156 -23.99 6.80 -25.14
N PHE A 157 -22.66 6.70 -25.16
CA PHE A 157 -21.78 7.85 -25.07
C PHE A 157 -21.95 8.82 -26.23
N VAL A 158 -22.07 8.33 -27.49
CA VAL A 158 -22.17 9.18 -28.69
C VAL A 158 -23.60 9.65 -28.95
N HIS A 159 -24.61 8.77 -28.75
CA HIS A 159 -25.99 9.03 -29.13
C HIS A 159 -26.91 9.42 -27.96
N GLY A 160 -26.40 9.40 -26.72
CA GLY A 160 -27.22 9.40 -25.52
C GLY A 160 -27.78 8.00 -25.23
N HIS A 161 -28.09 7.74 -23.96
CA HIS A 161 -28.47 6.40 -23.49
C HIS A 161 -29.78 5.85 -24.07
N ALA A 162 -30.62 6.68 -24.68
CA ALA A 162 -31.86 6.29 -25.37
C ALA A 162 -31.67 6.01 -26.88
N GLY A 163 -30.46 6.20 -27.41
CA GLY A 163 -30.17 6.01 -28.83
C GLY A 163 -30.20 4.54 -29.28
N THR A 164 -30.84 4.26 -30.42
CA THR A 164 -30.98 2.92 -30.99
C THR A 164 -29.96 2.61 -32.10
N CYS A 165 -29.17 3.59 -32.52
CA CYS A 165 -28.14 3.43 -33.56
C CYS A 165 -27.08 2.40 -33.13
N ARG A 166 -26.73 1.49 -34.06
CA ARG A 166 -25.69 0.45 -33.85
C ARG A 166 -24.71 0.37 -35.04
N ARG A 167 -24.53 1.48 -35.78
CA ARG A 167 -23.58 1.57 -36.88
C ARG A 167 -22.14 1.52 -36.37
N GLN A 168 -21.18 1.32 -37.26
CA GLN A 168 -19.75 1.25 -36.93
C GLN A 168 -19.29 2.51 -36.18
N MET A 169 -18.55 2.29 -35.10
CA MET A 169 -17.92 3.33 -34.29
C MET A 169 -16.44 3.48 -34.68
N PHE A 170 -15.92 4.69 -34.51
CA PHE A 170 -14.55 5.04 -34.81
C PHE A 170 -13.93 5.87 -33.68
N VAL A 171 -12.65 5.64 -33.43
CA VAL A 171 -11.80 6.52 -32.62
C VAL A 171 -11.03 7.43 -33.56
N GLU A 172 -11.19 8.73 -33.41
CA GLU A 172 -10.50 9.76 -34.17
C GLU A 172 -9.51 10.50 -33.27
N GLU A 173 -8.26 10.54 -33.70
CA GLU A 173 -7.17 11.19 -32.96
C GLU A 173 -6.54 12.27 -33.87
N ARG A 174 -6.41 13.50 -33.34
CA ARG A 174 -5.87 14.65 -34.09
C ARG A 174 -4.40 14.92 -33.79
N GLY A 175 -3.93 14.57 -32.59
CA GLY A 175 -2.56 14.80 -32.15
C GLY A 175 -1.78 13.52 -31.93
N THR A 176 -0.55 13.65 -31.44
CA THR A 176 0.33 12.54 -31.05
C THR A 176 0.47 12.43 -29.51
N GLY A 177 0.00 13.45 -28.78
CA GLY A 177 0.15 13.56 -27.32
C GLY A 177 -0.79 12.68 -26.50
N GLY A 178 -1.86 12.18 -27.11
CA GLY A 178 -2.84 11.36 -26.39
C GLY A 178 -3.76 12.15 -25.44
N ASP A 179 -3.82 13.47 -25.58
CA ASP A 179 -4.73 14.34 -24.82
C ASP A 179 -6.18 13.97 -25.13
N LEU A 180 -7.00 13.89 -24.08
CA LEU A 180 -8.42 13.53 -24.20
C LEU A 180 -9.23 14.54 -25.05
N SER A 181 -8.80 15.79 -25.11
CA SER A 181 -9.41 16.84 -25.95
C SER A 181 -9.19 16.61 -27.45
N GLU A 182 -8.13 15.89 -27.83
CA GLU A 182 -7.78 15.55 -29.21
C GLU A 182 -8.42 14.25 -29.69
N ILE A 183 -9.11 13.54 -28.80
CA ILE A 183 -9.76 12.25 -29.10
C ILE A 183 -11.27 12.45 -29.22
N THR A 184 -11.84 12.01 -30.34
CA THR A 184 -13.27 12.04 -30.58
C THR A 184 -13.78 10.63 -30.93
N ILE A 185 -14.92 10.25 -30.35
CA ILE A 185 -15.60 9.02 -30.74
C ILE A 185 -16.69 9.39 -31.74
N ARG A 186 -16.66 8.80 -32.92
CA ARG A 186 -17.61 9.08 -34.00
C ARG A 186 -18.33 7.81 -34.43
N CYS A 187 -19.61 7.95 -34.70
CA CYS A 187 -20.42 6.93 -35.35
C CYS A 187 -20.47 7.16 -36.86
N GLU A 188 -20.57 6.11 -37.63
CA GLU A 188 -20.78 6.16 -39.10
C GLU A 188 -22.02 6.96 -39.50
N CYS A 189 -23.01 7.10 -38.62
CA CYS A 189 -24.20 7.93 -38.85
C CYS A 189 -23.93 9.45 -38.84
N GLY A 190 -22.70 9.88 -38.53
CA GLY A 190 -22.28 11.28 -38.47
C GLY A 190 -22.27 11.88 -37.06
N GLN A 191 -22.91 11.25 -36.08
CA GLN A 191 -22.85 11.71 -34.67
C GLN A 191 -21.46 11.46 -34.10
N SER A 192 -20.99 12.41 -33.28
CA SER A 192 -19.69 12.30 -32.62
C SER A 192 -19.68 13.01 -31.27
N ARG A 193 -18.80 12.57 -30.36
CA ARG A 193 -18.60 13.21 -29.05
C ARG A 193 -17.12 13.20 -28.68
N PRO A 194 -16.55 14.37 -28.25
CA PRO A 194 -15.18 14.44 -27.74
C PRO A 194 -15.03 13.62 -26.45
N LEU A 195 -13.91 12.89 -26.32
CA LEU A 195 -13.68 12.01 -25.16
C LEU A 195 -13.49 12.79 -23.86
N ILE A 196 -13.05 14.04 -23.93
CA ILE A 196 -12.92 14.93 -22.76
C ILE A 196 -14.25 15.11 -22.01
N SER A 197 -15.41 14.95 -22.68
CA SER A 197 -16.74 14.96 -22.05
C SER A 197 -16.89 13.85 -20.99
N ALA A 198 -16.21 12.71 -21.17
CA ALA A 198 -16.24 11.61 -20.21
C ALA A 198 -15.42 11.91 -18.94
N ALA A 199 -14.46 12.83 -19.00
CA ALA A 199 -13.67 13.25 -17.84
C ALA A 199 -14.41 14.28 -16.98
N LYS A 200 -15.38 14.99 -17.54
CA LYS A 200 -16.16 16.02 -16.84
C LYS A 200 -17.35 15.39 -16.13
N LEU A 201 -17.28 15.23 -14.81
CA LEU A 201 -18.35 14.63 -14.01
C LEU A 201 -19.68 15.37 -14.12
N SER A 202 -19.63 16.70 -14.29
CA SER A 202 -20.83 17.55 -14.46
C SER A 202 -21.64 17.23 -15.71
N GLU A 203 -21.00 16.70 -16.76
CA GLU A 203 -21.68 16.30 -17.99
C GLU A 203 -22.35 14.94 -17.90
N ASN A 204 -21.99 14.12 -16.90
CA ASN A 204 -22.47 12.75 -16.70
C ASN A 204 -22.53 11.92 -18.00
N ALA A 205 -21.51 12.11 -18.86
CA ALA A 205 -21.47 11.54 -20.20
C ALA A 205 -21.44 10.00 -20.23
N LEU A 206 -20.93 9.38 -19.18
CA LEU A 206 -20.85 7.92 -19.01
C LEU A 206 -22.05 7.33 -18.26
N GLY A 207 -22.93 8.19 -17.72
CA GLY A 207 -24.09 7.77 -16.95
C GLY A 207 -23.75 7.22 -15.55
N PHE A 208 -24.70 6.53 -14.97
CA PHE A 208 -24.54 5.92 -13.63
C PHE A 208 -23.94 4.53 -13.71
N CYS A 209 -23.23 4.17 -12.64
CA CYS A 209 -22.60 2.86 -12.50
C CYS A 209 -23.63 1.73 -12.48
N LYS A 210 -23.38 0.69 -13.28
CA LYS A 210 -24.22 -0.51 -13.38
C LYS A 210 -23.79 -1.64 -12.42
N GLY A 211 -22.85 -1.38 -11.48
CA GLY A 211 -22.42 -2.32 -10.47
C GLY A 211 -21.63 -3.53 -10.97
N LYS A 212 -21.03 -3.47 -12.15
CA LYS A 212 -20.32 -4.62 -12.75
C LYS A 212 -19.02 -4.94 -11.99
N ARG A 213 -18.82 -6.25 -11.72
CA ARG A 213 -17.66 -6.82 -10.99
C ARG A 213 -17.03 -7.96 -11.80
N PRO A 214 -16.44 -7.67 -12.98
CA PRO A 214 -15.96 -8.71 -13.90
C PRO A 214 -14.90 -9.64 -13.29
N TRP A 215 -14.16 -9.22 -12.26
CA TRP A 215 -13.21 -10.09 -11.55
C TRP A 215 -13.90 -11.23 -10.76
N LEU A 216 -15.17 -11.07 -10.36
CA LEU A 216 -15.97 -12.11 -9.70
C LEU A 216 -16.77 -12.95 -10.71
N GLY A 217 -16.50 -12.77 -12.00
CA GLY A 217 -17.17 -13.39 -13.14
C GLY A 217 -17.74 -12.34 -14.08
N MET A 218 -17.64 -12.54 -15.38
CA MET A 218 -18.02 -11.52 -16.39
C MET A 218 -19.48 -11.05 -16.28
N ALA A 219 -20.37 -11.91 -15.79
CA ALA A 219 -21.78 -11.57 -15.55
C ALA A 219 -22.05 -11.04 -14.13
N ALA A 220 -21.03 -10.99 -13.25
CA ALA A 220 -21.23 -10.58 -11.88
C ALA A 220 -21.53 -9.07 -11.79
N ASP A 221 -22.60 -8.75 -11.08
CA ASP A 221 -22.99 -7.37 -10.77
C ASP A 221 -23.66 -7.27 -9.40
N GLU A 222 -23.82 -6.05 -8.95
CA GLU A 222 -24.59 -5.72 -7.76
C GLU A 222 -25.26 -4.36 -7.92
N LYS A 223 -26.18 -4.03 -7.03
CA LYS A 223 -26.75 -2.69 -6.98
C LYS A 223 -25.66 -1.72 -6.45
N CYS A 224 -25.20 -0.81 -7.32
CA CYS A 224 -24.26 0.22 -6.90
C CYS A 224 -24.96 1.21 -5.97
N GLY A 225 -24.52 1.29 -4.71
CA GLY A 225 -25.00 2.26 -3.72
C GLY A 225 -24.05 3.43 -3.58
N GLY A 226 -24.51 4.67 -3.80
CA GLY A 226 -23.81 5.89 -3.40
C GLY A 226 -24.27 6.38 -2.03
N ASP A 227 -23.65 7.45 -1.52
CA ASP A 227 -23.93 8.00 -0.17
C ASP A 227 -25.39 8.44 0.01
N ASN A 228 -26.08 8.80 -1.07
CA ASN A 228 -27.47 9.24 -1.06
C ASN A 228 -28.46 8.17 -1.55
N GLY A 229 -28.08 6.89 -1.55
CA GLY A 229 -28.90 5.79 -2.06
C GLY A 229 -29.06 5.77 -3.58
N LYS A 230 -28.44 6.71 -4.31
CA LYS A 230 -28.39 6.73 -5.79
C LYS A 230 -27.12 6.01 -6.24
N PRO A 231 -27.11 5.38 -7.43
CA PRO A 231 -25.88 4.82 -8.00
C PRO A 231 -24.81 5.89 -8.17
N GLU A 232 -23.54 5.50 -7.98
CA GLU A 232 -22.39 6.37 -8.28
C GLU A 232 -22.36 6.75 -9.76
N ILE A 233 -21.82 7.94 -10.05
CA ILE A 233 -21.54 8.37 -11.43
C ILE A 233 -20.35 7.58 -11.95
N SER A 234 -20.47 7.05 -13.18
CA SER A 234 -19.35 6.41 -13.87
C SER A 234 -18.29 7.45 -14.24
N ARG A 235 -17.02 7.13 -14.00
CA ARG A 235 -15.87 7.97 -14.30
C ARG A 235 -15.01 7.32 -15.36
N LEU A 236 -14.41 8.13 -16.23
CA LEU A 236 -13.42 7.66 -17.19
C LEU A 236 -12.17 7.13 -16.46
N LEU A 237 -11.72 5.96 -16.87
CA LEU A 237 -10.50 5.35 -16.35
C LEU A 237 -9.60 4.91 -17.50
N ILE A 238 -8.33 5.32 -17.45
CA ILE A 238 -7.30 4.83 -18.37
C ILE A 238 -6.74 3.55 -17.76
N ARG A 239 -6.77 2.42 -18.49
CA ARG A 239 -6.39 1.11 -17.98
C ARG A 239 -4.98 1.02 -17.41
N SER A 240 -4.03 1.75 -18.00
CA SER A 240 -2.62 1.78 -17.59
C SER A 240 -2.30 2.88 -16.58
N ALA A 241 -3.29 3.65 -16.13
CA ALA A 241 -3.07 4.69 -15.14
C ALA A 241 -2.87 4.09 -13.74
N SER A 242 -2.00 4.71 -12.95
CA SER A 242 -1.72 4.27 -11.56
C SER A 242 -2.97 4.28 -10.68
N ASN A 243 -3.94 5.16 -10.96
CA ASN A 243 -5.20 5.24 -10.22
C ASN A 243 -6.24 4.17 -10.63
N ALA A 244 -5.89 3.24 -11.50
CA ALA A 244 -6.78 2.14 -11.88
C ALA A 244 -6.94 1.09 -10.78
N TYR A 245 -5.97 0.97 -9.88
CA TYR A 245 -5.98 -0.03 -8.83
C TYR A 245 -5.08 0.36 -7.66
N PHE A 246 -5.64 0.39 -6.46
CA PHE A 246 -4.90 0.55 -5.22
C PHE A 246 -5.25 -0.61 -4.29
N ALA A 247 -4.31 -1.52 -4.08
CA ALA A 247 -4.48 -2.60 -3.13
C ALA A 247 -4.67 -2.05 -1.71
N GLN A 248 -5.67 -2.55 -1.00
CA GLN A 248 -5.85 -2.29 0.42
C GLN A 248 -5.17 -3.39 1.19
N THR A 249 -4.05 -3.06 1.81
CA THR A 249 -3.23 -4.02 2.56
C THR A 249 -3.11 -3.61 4.02
N MET A 250 -2.95 -4.61 4.87
CA MET A 250 -2.53 -4.45 6.25
C MET A 250 -1.27 -5.26 6.47
N SER A 251 -0.27 -4.69 7.12
CA SER A 251 0.98 -5.38 7.42
C SER A 251 1.30 -5.35 8.90
N VAL A 252 1.98 -6.40 9.35
CA VAL A 252 2.58 -6.47 10.69
C VAL A 252 4.00 -7.00 10.58
N ILE A 253 4.87 -6.53 11.49
CA ILE A 253 6.17 -7.13 11.71
C ILE A 253 6.01 -8.22 12.76
N SER A 254 6.45 -9.45 12.45
CA SER A 254 6.44 -10.55 13.40
C SER A 254 7.50 -10.30 14.47
N ILE A 255 7.09 -9.64 15.53
CA ILE A 255 7.93 -9.42 16.72
C ILE A 255 7.79 -10.59 17.69
N PRO A 256 8.79 -10.87 18.54
CA PRO A 256 8.65 -11.85 19.59
C PRO A 256 7.46 -11.48 20.47
N ASP A 257 6.45 -12.33 20.52
CA ASP A 257 5.34 -12.15 21.45
C ASP A 257 5.80 -12.55 22.86
N PHE A 258 6.33 -11.56 23.57
CA PHE A 258 6.71 -11.74 24.98
C PHE A 258 5.52 -12.18 25.82
N ASN A 259 4.34 -11.69 25.46
CA ASN A 259 3.09 -12.04 26.13
C ASN A 259 2.64 -13.46 25.76
N GLU A 260 2.99 -14.00 24.58
CA GLU A 260 2.67 -15.40 24.24
C GLU A 260 3.46 -16.39 25.09
N LYS A 261 4.75 -16.13 25.35
CA LYS A 261 5.54 -16.92 26.31
C LYS A 261 4.91 -16.89 27.70
N VAL A 262 4.52 -15.69 28.16
CA VAL A 262 3.87 -15.52 29.45
C VAL A 262 2.51 -16.21 29.46
N ARG A 263 1.70 -16.01 28.42
CA ARG A 263 0.38 -16.68 28.28
C ARG A 263 0.50 -18.19 28.32
N LYS A 264 1.37 -18.75 27.49
CA LYS A 264 1.60 -20.22 27.47
C LYS A 264 2.13 -20.76 28.79
N ALA A 265 2.96 -19.98 29.48
CA ALA A 265 3.47 -20.35 30.81
C ALA A 265 2.36 -20.34 31.86
N VAL A 266 1.54 -19.27 31.86
CA VAL A 266 0.38 -19.13 32.73
C VAL A 266 -0.68 -20.18 32.41
N ASP A 267 -0.97 -20.48 31.14
CA ASP A 267 -1.92 -21.51 30.70
C ASP A 267 -1.64 -22.87 31.30
N LYS A 268 -0.35 -23.26 31.35
CA LYS A 268 0.06 -24.58 31.87
C LYS A 268 -0.31 -24.84 33.34
N VAL A 269 -0.52 -23.75 34.09
CA VAL A 269 -0.72 -23.80 35.54
C VAL A 269 -1.92 -22.98 36.01
N TRP A 270 -2.74 -22.49 35.06
CA TRP A 270 -3.87 -21.61 35.35
C TRP A 270 -4.92 -22.26 36.24
N ASP A 271 -5.52 -23.33 35.75
CA ASP A 271 -6.67 -23.99 36.43
C ASP A 271 -6.31 -24.55 37.79
N ASP A 272 -5.09 -25.05 37.93
CA ASP A 272 -4.64 -25.70 39.16
C ASP A 272 -4.14 -24.71 40.24
N PHE A 273 -3.60 -23.53 39.82
CA PHE A 273 -2.81 -22.69 40.75
C PHE A 273 -2.98 -21.17 40.61
N LEU A 274 -3.27 -20.62 39.42
CA LEU A 274 -3.20 -19.19 39.20
C LEU A 274 -4.55 -18.48 39.15
N ALA A 275 -5.65 -19.17 38.98
CA ALA A 275 -6.99 -18.58 38.85
C ALA A 275 -7.41 -17.72 40.05
N GLY A 276 -6.84 -17.93 41.22
CA GLY A 276 -7.11 -17.18 42.45
C GLY A 276 -6.01 -16.20 42.86
N VAL A 277 -5.00 -15.99 42.00
CA VAL A 277 -3.90 -15.06 42.28
C VAL A 277 -4.33 -13.64 41.91
N ASP A 278 -4.18 -12.71 42.86
CA ASP A 278 -4.59 -11.31 42.73
C ASP A 278 -3.47 -10.28 43.01
N SER A 279 -2.30 -10.75 43.42
CA SER A 279 -1.17 -9.89 43.78
C SER A 279 0.18 -10.58 43.59
N VAL A 280 1.25 -9.80 43.58
CA VAL A 280 2.63 -10.29 43.52
C VAL A 280 2.94 -11.19 44.74
N GLU A 281 2.40 -10.88 45.91
CA GLU A 281 2.59 -11.65 47.14
C GLU A 281 1.97 -13.05 47.03
N THR A 282 0.73 -13.14 46.51
CA THR A 282 0.04 -14.41 46.28
C THR A 282 0.74 -15.23 45.20
N LEU A 283 1.25 -14.59 44.15
CA LEU A 283 2.04 -15.27 43.13
C LEU A 283 3.34 -15.85 43.70
N LYS A 284 4.08 -15.11 44.53
CA LYS A 284 5.30 -15.60 45.21
C LYS A 284 5.03 -16.82 46.10
N TYR A 285 3.84 -16.88 46.70
CA TYR A 285 3.44 -18.07 47.47
C TYR A 285 3.20 -19.28 46.53
N GLU A 286 2.51 -19.09 45.44
CA GLU A 286 2.25 -20.14 44.45
C GLU A 286 3.53 -20.63 43.76
N ARG A 287 4.51 -19.76 43.50
CA ARG A 287 5.82 -20.13 42.96
C ARG A 287 6.64 -21.08 43.86
N LYS A 288 6.33 -21.21 45.12
CA LYS A 288 6.96 -22.25 45.99
C LYS A 288 6.64 -23.67 45.52
N LYS A 289 5.58 -23.84 44.75
CA LYS A 289 5.23 -25.13 44.17
C LYS A 289 6.11 -25.42 42.94
N VAL A 290 6.72 -26.61 42.92
CA VAL A 290 7.69 -27.00 41.88
C VAL A 290 7.09 -26.87 40.46
N LYS A 291 5.83 -27.25 40.27
CA LYS A 291 5.13 -27.19 38.98
C LYS A 291 4.95 -25.74 38.50
N VAL A 292 4.61 -24.82 39.39
CA VAL A 292 4.43 -23.40 39.10
C VAL A 292 5.77 -22.73 38.78
N ASN A 293 6.77 -22.99 39.63
CA ASN A 293 8.11 -22.40 39.41
C ASN A 293 8.71 -22.86 38.09
N ALA A 294 8.59 -24.12 37.73
CA ALA A 294 9.10 -24.64 36.46
C ALA A 294 8.30 -24.10 35.25
N ALA A 295 7.01 -23.86 35.37
CA ALA A 295 6.20 -23.29 34.28
C ALA A 295 6.50 -21.81 34.05
N LEU A 296 6.79 -21.07 35.12
CA LEU A 296 7.04 -19.62 35.10
C LEU A 296 8.52 -19.25 35.13
N ASP A 297 9.41 -20.21 34.84
CA ASP A 297 10.86 -19.99 34.85
C ASP A 297 11.28 -18.90 33.88
N GLY A 298 12.17 -18.00 34.34
CA GLY A 298 12.63 -16.84 33.55
C GLY A 298 11.63 -15.69 33.38
N LEU A 299 10.43 -15.74 34.00
CA LEU A 299 9.43 -14.66 33.98
C LEU A 299 9.43 -13.89 35.29
N SER A 300 9.37 -12.56 35.26
CA SER A 300 9.23 -11.73 36.47
C SER A 300 7.80 -11.83 37.02
N ASP A 301 7.68 -11.65 38.34
CA ASP A 301 6.39 -11.76 39.03
C ASP A 301 5.40 -10.67 38.56
N GLU A 302 5.91 -9.48 38.28
CA GLU A 302 5.10 -8.34 37.82
C GLU A 302 4.45 -8.63 36.46
N VAL A 303 5.21 -9.22 35.54
CA VAL A 303 4.73 -9.60 34.21
C VAL A 303 3.68 -10.72 34.29
N VAL A 304 3.88 -11.69 35.18
CA VAL A 304 2.93 -12.78 35.38
C VAL A 304 1.64 -12.28 36.03
N VAL A 305 1.72 -11.42 37.03
CA VAL A 305 0.52 -10.81 37.67
C VAL A 305 -0.25 -9.94 36.69
N ALA A 306 0.43 -9.13 35.87
CA ALA A 306 -0.24 -8.35 34.84
C ALA A 306 -1.02 -9.24 33.83
N GLU A 307 -0.50 -10.41 33.46
CA GLU A 307 -1.21 -11.37 32.61
C GLU A 307 -2.41 -12.00 33.31
N ILE A 308 -2.27 -12.32 34.62
CA ILE A 308 -3.37 -12.85 35.45
C ILE A 308 -4.49 -11.82 35.56
N GLU A 309 -4.18 -10.55 35.86
CA GLU A 309 -5.13 -9.45 35.92
C GLU A 309 -5.84 -9.24 34.60
N ARG A 310 -5.09 -9.25 33.48
CA ARG A 310 -5.63 -9.16 32.15
C ARG A 310 -6.67 -10.23 31.87
N ARG A 311 -6.40 -11.48 32.25
CA ARG A 311 -7.34 -12.61 32.12
C ARG A 311 -8.60 -12.43 32.96
N ASN A 312 -8.42 -12.06 34.21
CA ASN A 312 -9.52 -11.89 35.16
C ASN A 312 -10.45 -10.73 34.74
N THR A 313 -9.90 -9.69 34.13
CA THR A 313 -10.67 -8.52 33.65
C THR A 313 -11.27 -8.72 32.26
N GLY A 314 -10.94 -9.81 31.58
CA GLY A 314 -11.41 -10.07 30.20
C GLY A 314 -10.90 -9.01 29.19
N GLN A 315 -9.85 -8.25 29.56
CA GLN A 315 -9.23 -7.30 28.63
C GLN A 315 -8.53 -8.07 27.52
N SER A 316 -9.12 -8.05 26.33
CA SER A 316 -8.45 -8.54 25.15
C SER A 316 -7.35 -7.55 24.70
N ASP A 317 -6.26 -8.07 24.15
CA ASP A 317 -5.19 -7.28 23.51
C ASP A 317 -5.69 -6.39 22.33
N SER A 318 -7.00 -6.39 22.09
CA SER A 318 -7.67 -5.71 20.97
C SER A 318 -7.62 -4.18 21.01
N LYS A 319 -7.16 -3.55 22.11
CA LYS A 319 -7.17 -2.09 22.25
C LYS A 319 -5.91 -1.39 21.71
N LYS A 320 -4.78 -2.08 21.62
CA LYS A 320 -3.55 -1.49 21.07
C LYS A 320 -3.51 -1.60 19.55
N SER A 321 -3.00 -0.57 18.93
CA SER A 321 -2.74 -0.62 17.50
C SER A 321 -1.55 -1.53 17.19
N VAL A 322 -1.49 -2.02 15.93
CA VAL A 322 -0.37 -2.86 15.50
C VAL A 322 0.98 -2.17 15.68
N LYS A 323 1.05 -0.89 15.32
CA LYS A 323 2.30 -0.12 15.44
C LYS A 323 2.67 0.22 16.88
N ASP A 324 1.71 0.40 17.78
CA ASP A 324 2.00 0.62 19.20
C ASP A 324 2.68 -0.60 19.83
N ASP A 325 2.16 -1.80 19.55
CA ASP A 325 2.79 -3.04 20.01
C ASP A 325 4.20 -3.22 19.45
N GLU A 326 4.39 -2.91 18.17
CA GLU A 326 5.69 -3.02 17.53
C GLU A 326 6.72 -2.07 18.14
N ILE A 327 6.38 -0.77 18.27
CA ILE A 327 7.33 0.21 18.79
C ILE A 327 7.63 -0.02 20.27
N GLU A 328 6.65 -0.39 21.08
CA GLU A 328 6.89 -0.72 22.49
C GLU A 328 7.86 -1.88 22.62
N THR A 329 7.70 -2.93 21.81
CA THR A 329 8.64 -4.07 21.78
C THR A 329 10.02 -3.63 21.33
N LEU A 330 10.13 -2.89 20.23
CA LEU A 330 11.40 -2.41 19.68
C LEU A 330 12.13 -1.43 20.61
N LEU A 331 11.39 -0.65 21.40
CA LEU A 331 11.92 0.27 22.41
C LEU A 331 12.07 -0.37 23.80
N SER A 332 11.83 -1.67 23.94
CA SER A 332 12.05 -2.34 25.23
C SER A 332 13.52 -2.17 25.69
N SER A 333 13.74 -2.24 27.01
CA SER A 333 15.08 -2.06 27.61
C SER A 333 16.06 -3.19 27.30
N GLN A 334 15.63 -4.24 26.61
CA GLN A 334 16.46 -5.42 26.32
C GLN A 334 17.51 -5.09 25.26
N MET A 335 18.75 -5.52 25.53
CA MET A 335 19.88 -5.39 24.58
C MET A 335 19.72 -6.31 23.37
N GLU A 336 19.06 -7.45 23.54
CA GLU A 336 18.77 -8.43 22.51
C GLU A 336 17.30 -8.85 22.56
N MET A 337 16.69 -9.02 21.39
CA MET A 337 15.29 -9.40 21.23
C MET A 337 15.18 -10.50 20.17
N GLY A 338 14.38 -11.53 20.47
CA GLY A 338 14.22 -12.70 19.59
C GLY A 338 15.36 -13.70 19.73
N GLU A 339 15.42 -14.67 18.82
CA GLU A 339 16.39 -15.75 18.83
C GLU A 339 17.24 -15.69 17.55
N ASP A 340 18.58 -15.75 17.71
CA ASP A 340 19.52 -15.78 16.59
C ASP A 340 19.61 -17.17 15.97
N ILE A 341 18.49 -17.63 15.39
CA ILE A 341 18.39 -18.90 14.67
C ILE A 341 18.16 -18.65 13.18
N LEU A 342 18.67 -19.52 12.32
CA LEU A 342 18.71 -19.31 10.88
C LEU A 342 17.30 -19.04 10.27
N ASP A 343 16.30 -19.76 10.72
CA ASP A 343 14.91 -19.66 10.24
C ASP A 343 14.00 -18.85 11.19
N GLY A 344 14.60 -18.09 12.12
CA GLY A 344 13.85 -17.25 13.06
C GLY A 344 13.11 -16.11 12.38
N ASP A 345 11.97 -15.73 12.93
CA ASP A 345 11.14 -14.65 12.40
C ASP A 345 11.67 -13.27 12.78
N PHE A 346 12.35 -13.16 13.92
CA PHE A 346 12.85 -11.89 14.44
C PHE A 346 14.10 -12.05 15.30
N TYR A 347 15.11 -11.23 15.02
CA TYR A 347 16.27 -11.04 15.89
C TYR A 347 16.79 -9.61 15.78
N ALA A 348 16.90 -8.91 16.90
CA ALA A 348 17.37 -7.53 16.94
C ALA A 348 18.30 -7.27 18.13
N ARG A 349 19.20 -6.30 17.95
CA ARG A 349 20.15 -5.85 18.99
C ARG A 349 20.12 -4.34 19.11
N THR A 350 19.98 -3.84 20.32
CA THR A 350 20.10 -2.40 20.61
C THR A 350 21.57 -2.01 20.68
N LEU A 351 21.95 -0.96 19.95
CA LEU A 351 23.30 -0.41 20.06
C LEU A 351 23.49 0.30 21.41
N PRO A 352 24.62 0.08 22.09
CA PRO A 352 24.96 0.84 23.28
C PRO A 352 25.05 2.34 22.95
N LYS A 353 24.53 3.21 23.84
CA LYS A 353 24.73 4.66 23.71
C LYS A 353 26.22 4.98 23.82
N LYS A 354 26.76 5.67 22.82
CA LYS A 354 28.11 6.24 22.90
C LYS A 354 28.02 7.50 23.75
N GLY A 355 28.67 7.55 24.91
CA GLY A 355 28.91 8.72 25.77
C GLY A 355 27.99 9.95 25.61
N ASP A 356 28.52 11.14 25.82
CA ASP A 356 27.79 12.40 25.57
C ASP A 356 27.72 12.68 24.05
N ALA A 357 26.64 12.24 23.43
CA ALA A 357 26.38 12.48 22.02
C ALA A 357 26.13 14.00 21.79
N SER A 358 26.80 14.58 20.79
CA SER A 358 26.63 15.98 20.37
C SER A 358 26.06 16.05 18.94
N GLY A 359 25.61 17.21 18.54
CA GLY A 359 25.06 17.43 17.20
C GLY A 359 23.81 16.60 16.91
N VAL A 360 23.69 16.06 15.71
CA VAL A 360 22.51 15.28 15.28
C VAL A 360 22.27 14.03 16.12
N ALA A 361 23.35 13.41 16.61
CA ALA A 361 23.29 12.21 17.45
C ALA A 361 22.62 12.49 18.81
N ALA A 362 22.66 13.74 19.30
CA ALA A 362 22.02 14.14 20.54
C ALA A 362 20.50 13.96 20.52
N LYS A 363 19.86 14.00 19.34
CA LYS A 363 18.41 13.84 19.16
C LYS A 363 17.96 12.37 19.06
N ILE A 364 18.91 11.47 18.87
CA ILE A 364 18.62 10.03 18.80
C ILE A 364 18.46 9.49 20.21
N ASP A 365 17.34 8.83 20.47
CA ASP A 365 17.12 8.10 21.71
C ASP A 365 17.73 6.70 21.66
N ARG A 366 17.49 5.96 20.57
CA ARG A 366 17.88 4.57 20.45
C ARG A 366 18.08 4.17 18.98
N ILE A 367 19.02 3.27 18.76
CA ILE A 367 19.26 2.60 17.49
C ILE A 367 19.13 1.10 17.74
N VAL A 368 18.26 0.42 16.97
CA VAL A 368 18.09 -1.02 17.03
C VAL A 368 18.48 -1.62 15.68
N LEU A 369 19.46 -2.51 15.69
CA LEU A 369 19.87 -3.29 14.54
C LEU A 369 18.98 -4.53 14.45
N VAL A 370 18.12 -4.58 13.44
CA VAL A 370 17.23 -5.71 13.20
C VAL A 370 17.90 -6.64 12.20
N HIS A 371 18.53 -7.69 12.71
CA HIS A 371 19.26 -8.66 11.90
C HIS A 371 18.35 -9.61 11.13
N ARG A 372 17.19 -9.89 11.70
CA ARG A 372 16.13 -10.67 11.06
C ARG A 372 14.78 -10.04 11.35
N LEU A 373 14.01 -9.92 10.30
CA LEU A 373 12.68 -9.36 10.32
C LEU A 373 11.80 -10.16 9.38
N ARG A 374 10.63 -10.53 9.86
CA ARG A 374 9.55 -11.07 9.04
C ARG A 374 8.39 -10.08 9.05
N GLU A 375 8.02 -9.58 7.88
CA GLU A 375 6.82 -8.79 7.67
C GLU A 375 5.77 -9.65 6.98
N VAL A 376 4.56 -9.68 7.51
CA VAL A 376 3.41 -10.31 6.85
C VAL A 376 2.49 -9.22 6.33
N VAL A 377 2.24 -9.23 5.02
CA VAL A 377 1.36 -8.28 4.33
C VAL A 377 0.15 -9.03 3.78
N ALA A 378 -1.05 -8.67 4.20
CA ALA A 378 -2.30 -9.24 3.72
C ALA A 378 -3.11 -8.22 2.94
N GLN A 379 -3.71 -8.64 1.82
CA GLN A 379 -4.62 -7.81 1.05
C GLN A 379 -6.07 -8.08 1.48
N VAL A 380 -6.84 -7.01 1.73
CA VAL A 380 -8.23 -7.10 2.23
C VAL A 380 -9.27 -6.57 1.23
N GLY A 381 -8.82 -5.93 0.17
CA GLY A 381 -9.66 -5.32 -0.84
C GLY A 381 -8.85 -4.43 -1.75
N PHE A 382 -9.53 -3.60 -2.52
CA PHE A 382 -8.89 -2.58 -3.35
C PHE A 382 -9.82 -1.38 -3.56
N THR A 383 -9.25 -0.26 -3.99
CA THR A 383 -9.98 0.95 -4.41
C THR A 383 -9.57 1.36 -5.83
N ARG A 384 -10.32 2.28 -6.44
CA ARG A 384 -10.01 2.91 -7.72
C ARG A 384 -10.13 4.42 -7.58
N PHE A 385 -9.37 5.15 -8.39
CA PHE A 385 -9.27 6.61 -8.44
C PHE A 385 -8.57 7.24 -7.24
N GLU A 386 -8.81 6.76 -6.03
CA GLU A 386 -8.24 7.29 -4.80
C GLU A 386 -7.63 6.15 -3.97
N ALA A 387 -6.38 6.35 -3.56
CA ALA A 387 -5.74 5.43 -2.62
C ALA A 387 -6.37 5.62 -1.25
N ALA A 388 -6.87 4.53 -0.67
CA ALA A 388 -7.32 4.57 0.70
C ALA A 388 -6.15 4.23 1.63
N MET A 389 -5.71 5.21 2.38
CA MET A 389 -4.59 5.07 3.29
C MET A 389 -5.04 4.44 4.61
N ASN A 390 -4.18 3.61 5.17
CA ASN A 390 -4.32 3.16 6.54
C ASN A 390 -4.19 4.35 7.51
N GLU A 391 -4.65 4.21 8.73
CA GLU A 391 -4.40 5.19 9.77
C GLU A 391 -2.90 5.24 10.13
N VAL A 392 -2.47 6.31 10.80
CA VAL A 392 -1.05 6.49 11.21
C VAL A 392 -0.55 5.32 12.06
N ASN A 393 -1.41 4.77 12.88
CA ASN A 393 -1.14 3.62 13.75
C ASN A 393 -1.10 2.26 13.01
N GLY A 394 -1.23 2.25 11.67
CA GLY A 394 -1.20 1.06 10.84
C GLY A 394 -2.54 0.31 10.71
N GLU A 395 -3.59 0.79 11.38
CA GLU A 395 -4.92 0.20 11.28
C GLU A 395 -5.59 0.53 9.94
N LEU A 396 -6.42 -0.39 9.46
CA LEU A 396 -7.22 -0.14 8.27
C LEU A 396 -8.31 0.91 8.56
N ASN A 397 -8.43 1.89 7.69
CA ASN A 397 -9.56 2.80 7.77
C ASN A 397 -10.86 2.07 7.40
N LEU A 398 -11.71 1.86 8.41
CA LEU A 398 -12.97 1.09 8.27
C LEU A 398 -14.01 1.81 7.41
N ASN A 399 -13.92 3.11 7.29
CA ASN A 399 -14.89 3.94 6.56
C ASN A 399 -14.60 4.03 5.05
N VAL A 400 -13.55 3.37 4.58
CA VAL A 400 -13.20 3.34 3.15
C VAL A 400 -14.05 2.32 2.43
N ARG A 401 -14.65 2.73 1.31
CA ARG A 401 -15.35 1.83 0.41
C ARG A 401 -14.34 0.98 -0.34
N ARG A 402 -14.34 -0.32 -0.06
CA ARG A 402 -13.45 -1.30 -0.67
C ARG A 402 -14.21 -2.22 -1.60
N ALA A 403 -13.64 -2.47 -2.78
CA ALA A 403 -14.11 -3.54 -3.63
C ALA A 403 -13.65 -4.89 -3.05
N PRO A 404 -14.53 -5.91 -2.98
CA PRO A 404 -14.20 -7.20 -2.38
C PRO A 404 -13.28 -8.03 -3.28
N LEU A 405 -12.46 -8.88 -2.66
CA LEU A 405 -11.58 -9.82 -3.37
C LEU A 405 -12.31 -11.08 -3.84
N ALA A 406 -13.42 -11.42 -3.19
CA ALA A 406 -14.23 -12.62 -3.41
C ALA A 406 -15.70 -12.29 -3.19
N ARG A 407 -16.61 -13.21 -3.59
CA ARG A 407 -18.04 -13.10 -3.25
C ARG A 407 -18.25 -13.34 -1.76
N ASP A 408 -17.63 -14.41 -1.25
CA ASP A 408 -17.65 -14.81 0.15
C ASP A 408 -16.22 -14.93 0.64
N ILE A 409 -15.84 -14.11 1.62
CA ILE A 409 -14.48 -14.07 2.15
C ILE A 409 -14.38 -15.00 3.34
N SER A 410 -13.64 -16.09 3.21
CA SER A 410 -13.23 -16.97 4.32
C SER A 410 -11.72 -16.94 4.58
N TRP A 411 -10.96 -16.37 3.63
CA TRP A 411 -9.53 -16.19 3.70
C TRP A 411 -9.11 -14.97 2.89
N VAL A 412 -7.94 -14.44 3.17
CA VAL A 412 -7.34 -13.36 2.40
C VAL A 412 -5.92 -13.73 1.96
N PRO A 413 -5.47 -13.24 0.80
CA PRO A 413 -4.14 -13.50 0.32
C PRO A 413 -3.12 -12.69 1.11
N ALA A 414 -2.00 -13.33 1.46
CA ALA A 414 -0.92 -12.70 2.19
C ALA A 414 0.45 -13.17 1.67
N VAL A 415 1.49 -12.38 1.94
CA VAL A 415 2.88 -12.73 1.67
C VAL A 415 3.74 -12.48 2.89
N GLU A 416 4.82 -13.24 2.99
CA GLU A 416 5.86 -13.07 3.98
C GLU A 416 7.09 -12.48 3.31
N ASN A 417 7.54 -11.35 3.82
CA ASN A 417 8.79 -10.73 3.42
C ASN A 417 9.79 -10.94 4.54
N ARG A 418 10.92 -11.54 4.25
CA ARG A 418 12.02 -11.71 5.20
C ARG A 418 13.15 -10.77 4.83
N GLY A 419 13.76 -10.14 5.83
CA GLY A 419 14.80 -9.17 5.59
C GLY A 419 15.52 -8.76 6.86
N GLU A 420 16.15 -7.63 6.78
CA GLU A 420 16.84 -6.95 7.86
C GLU A 420 16.43 -5.49 7.94
N GLY A 421 16.78 -4.79 9.00
CA GLY A 421 16.44 -3.39 9.15
C GLY A 421 17.24 -2.65 10.18
N VAL A 422 16.98 -1.36 10.27
CA VAL A 422 17.47 -0.47 11.33
C VAL A 422 16.34 0.41 11.82
N LEU A 423 16.12 0.39 13.14
CA LEU A 423 15.21 1.34 13.80
C LEU A 423 16.01 2.50 14.36
N ILE A 424 15.56 3.73 14.09
CA ILE A 424 16.10 4.97 14.59
C ILE A 424 14.99 5.65 15.39
N ALA A 425 15.11 5.66 16.71
CA ALA A 425 14.16 6.34 17.57
C ALA A 425 14.69 7.73 17.96
N LEU A 426 13.80 8.72 17.89
CA LEU A 426 14.07 10.10 18.33
C LEU A 426 13.56 10.33 19.76
N LYS A 427 14.20 11.25 20.47
CA LYS A 427 13.80 11.62 21.83
C LYS A 427 12.44 12.33 21.82
N ALA A 428 11.46 11.79 22.54
CA ALA A 428 10.13 12.36 22.64
C ALA A 428 10.14 13.81 23.20
N ALA A 429 11.06 14.11 24.12
CA ALA A 429 11.21 15.45 24.66
C ALA A 429 11.64 16.47 23.59
N ASP A 430 12.54 16.09 22.67
CA ASP A 430 12.99 16.96 21.59
C ASP A 430 11.88 17.18 20.55
N ILE A 431 11.07 16.16 20.25
CA ILE A 431 9.87 16.30 19.40
C ILE A 431 8.87 17.26 20.04
N ALA A 432 8.58 17.12 21.33
CA ALA A 432 7.66 18.01 22.04
C ALA A 432 8.17 19.46 22.06
N ALA A 433 9.46 19.66 22.35
CA ALA A 433 10.08 20.99 22.34
C ALA A 433 10.07 21.64 20.94
N TRP A 434 10.30 20.82 19.89
CA TRP A 434 10.20 21.26 18.51
C TRP A 434 8.78 21.69 18.13
N GLN A 435 7.76 20.88 18.45
CA GLN A 435 6.37 21.20 18.17
C GLN A 435 5.88 22.49 18.86
N ALA A 436 6.47 22.86 20.00
CA ALA A 436 6.11 24.06 20.74
C ALA A 436 6.65 25.36 20.10
N ARG A 437 7.53 25.27 19.08
CA ARG A 437 8.10 26.47 18.43
C ARG A 437 7.04 27.18 17.56
N PRO A 438 6.96 28.53 17.61
CA PRO A 438 5.98 29.29 16.82
C PRO A 438 6.08 29.02 15.29
N GLU A 439 7.29 28.89 14.75
CA GLU A 439 7.54 28.64 13.34
C GLU A 439 7.02 27.27 12.90
N VAL A 440 7.16 26.26 13.77
CA VAL A 440 6.63 24.90 13.55
C VAL A 440 5.11 24.91 13.59
N GLN A 441 4.51 25.61 14.56
CA GLN A 441 3.06 25.74 14.64
C GLN A 441 2.48 26.46 13.41
N LYS A 442 3.14 27.55 12.97
CA LYS A 442 2.75 28.25 11.75
C LYS A 442 2.78 27.31 10.54
N ARG A 443 3.90 26.58 10.34
CA ARG A 443 4.01 25.62 9.23
C ARG A 443 2.97 24.51 9.33
N GLY A 444 2.69 24.06 10.54
CA GLY A 444 1.64 23.08 10.83
C GLY A 444 0.25 23.53 10.42
N LEU A 445 -0.09 24.80 10.64
CA LEU A 445 -1.35 25.39 10.20
C LEU A 445 -1.43 25.42 8.66
N GLU A 446 -0.36 25.79 7.96
CA GLU A 446 -0.32 25.80 6.49
C GLU A 446 -0.59 24.40 5.90
N LEU A 447 0.04 23.34 6.44
CA LEU A 447 -0.17 21.96 6.04
C LEU A 447 -1.59 21.46 6.38
N LEU A 448 -2.12 21.84 7.54
CA LEU A 448 -3.50 21.51 7.94
C LEU A 448 -4.53 22.17 7.02
N GLU A 449 -4.32 23.42 6.62
CA GLU A 449 -5.21 24.10 5.68
C GLU A 449 -5.15 23.47 4.28
N GLY A 450 -3.97 23.01 3.85
CA GLY A 450 -3.84 22.20 2.65
C GLY A 450 -4.66 20.91 2.74
N PHE A 451 -4.56 20.19 3.86
CA PHE A 451 -5.37 18.99 4.12
C PHE A 451 -6.88 19.31 4.06
N LYS A 452 -7.34 20.39 4.69
CA LYS A 452 -8.75 20.81 4.62
C LYS A 452 -9.19 21.17 3.20
N ALA A 453 -8.31 21.76 2.38
CA ALA A 453 -8.60 22.04 0.98
C ALA A 453 -8.74 20.74 0.18
N TRP A 454 -7.89 19.77 0.42
CA TRP A 454 -7.97 18.43 -0.16
C TRP A 454 -9.27 17.72 0.28
N GLU A 455 -9.60 17.73 1.58
CA GLU A 455 -10.82 17.11 2.13
C GLU A 455 -12.09 17.65 1.46
N LYS A 456 -12.16 18.96 1.18
CA LYS A 456 -13.28 19.57 0.45
C LYS A 456 -13.42 19.04 -0.97
N SER A 457 -12.32 18.71 -1.65
CA SER A 457 -12.34 18.12 -2.99
C SER A 457 -12.56 16.61 -2.97
N HIS A 458 -12.40 15.96 -1.80
CA HIS A 458 -12.54 14.51 -1.57
C HIS A 458 -13.56 14.20 -0.46
N PRO A 459 -14.85 14.62 -0.62
CA PRO A 459 -15.86 14.54 0.46
C PRO A 459 -16.17 13.11 0.92
N HIS A 460 -15.78 12.11 0.14
CA HIS A 460 -15.96 10.69 0.47
C HIS A 460 -14.76 10.10 1.23
N SER A 461 -13.65 10.83 1.28
CA SER A 461 -12.47 10.41 2.04
C SER A 461 -12.72 10.54 3.54
N LYS A 462 -12.19 9.57 4.28
CA LYS A 462 -12.18 9.56 5.76
C LYS A 462 -10.75 9.64 6.30
N ALA A 463 -9.83 10.13 5.47
CA ALA A 463 -8.46 10.36 5.90
C ALA A 463 -8.41 11.36 7.06
N THR A 464 -7.44 11.19 7.93
CA THR A 464 -7.16 12.11 9.05
C THR A 464 -5.80 12.77 8.84
N PHE A 465 -5.66 14.01 9.28
CA PHE A 465 -4.36 14.68 9.25
C PHE A 465 -3.37 13.95 10.17
N PRO A 466 -2.20 13.51 9.67
CA PRO A 466 -1.31 12.61 10.42
C PRO A 466 -0.53 13.28 11.54
N GLY A 467 -0.55 14.62 11.60
CA GLY A 467 0.23 15.41 12.56
C GLY A 467 1.67 15.67 12.12
N LEU A 468 2.27 16.72 12.68
CA LEU A 468 3.61 17.17 12.33
C LEU A 468 4.71 16.16 12.64
N PRO A 469 4.68 15.41 13.77
CA PRO A 469 5.71 14.40 14.02
C PRO A 469 5.75 13.31 12.95
N TYR A 470 4.57 12.90 12.46
CA TYR A 470 4.52 11.93 11.37
C TYR A 470 5.15 12.50 10.08
N ILE A 471 4.79 13.73 9.70
CA ILE A 471 5.31 14.37 8.47
C ILE A 471 6.83 14.57 8.59
N LEU A 472 7.34 14.96 9.74
CA LEU A 472 8.78 15.06 10.03
C LEU A 472 9.48 13.71 9.81
N LEU A 473 9.03 12.66 10.49
CA LEU A 473 9.64 11.33 10.43
C LEU A 473 9.54 10.74 9.02
N HIS A 474 8.42 10.92 8.35
CA HIS A 474 8.18 10.47 6.98
C HIS A 474 9.13 11.17 5.99
N SER A 475 9.29 12.50 6.10
CA SER A 475 10.22 13.24 5.25
C SER A 475 11.68 12.86 5.53
N LEU A 476 12.03 12.64 6.80
CA LEU A 476 13.35 12.20 7.21
C LEU A 476 13.65 10.77 6.70
N SER A 477 12.67 9.87 6.74
CA SER A 477 12.86 8.49 6.25
C SER A 477 13.17 8.47 4.75
N HIS A 478 12.51 9.31 3.95
CA HIS A 478 12.78 9.41 2.52
C HIS A 478 14.19 9.92 2.21
N LEU A 479 14.64 10.93 2.95
CA LEU A 479 16.02 11.43 2.85
C LEU A 479 17.03 10.34 3.27
N LEU A 480 16.73 9.60 4.34
CA LEU A 480 17.58 8.49 4.80
C LEU A 480 17.60 7.35 3.78
N ILE A 481 16.48 6.94 3.19
CA ILE A 481 16.43 5.90 2.15
C ILE A 481 17.33 6.31 0.98
N THR A 482 17.26 7.58 0.57
CA THR A 482 18.09 8.10 -0.52
C THR A 482 19.59 8.04 -0.15
N ALA A 483 19.98 8.54 1.03
CA ALA A 483 21.37 8.55 1.49
C ALA A 483 21.92 7.13 1.66
N VAL A 484 21.14 6.23 2.26
CA VAL A 484 21.52 4.85 2.54
C VAL A 484 21.65 4.04 1.25
N SER A 485 20.75 4.19 0.29
CA SER A 485 20.78 3.44 -0.97
C SER A 485 22.04 3.69 -1.79
N LEU A 486 22.64 4.88 -1.67
CA LEU A 486 23.86 5.24 -2.36
C LEU A 486 25.09 4.47 -1.83
N GLU A 487 25.07 4.03 -0.57
CA GLU A 487 26.21 3.41 0.10
C GLU A 487 26.05 1.90 0.32
N CYS A 488 24.85 1.42 0.64
CA CYS A 488 24.65 0.01 1.02
C CYS A 488 24.47 -0.97 -0.16
N GLY A 489 24.40 -0.45 -1.39
CA GLY A 489 24.22 -1.28 -2.58
C GLY A 489 22.79 -1.82 -2.79
N TYR A 490 21.84 -1.49 -1.91
CA TYR A 490 20.41 -1.74 -2.14
C TYR A 490 19.83 -0.64 -3.03
N SER A 491 18.94 -1.03 -3.94
CA SER A 491 18.13 -0.02 -4.64
C SER A 491 17.19 0.67 -3.66
N ALA A 492 16.93 1.97 -3.84
CA ALA A 492 15.97 2.69 -3.02
C ALA A 492 14.57 2.03 -3.02
N SER A 493 14.21 1.36 -4.12
CA SER A 493 12.94 0.63 -4.25
C SER A 493 12.89 -0.71 -3.49
N SER A 494 14.01 -1.21 -2.99
CA SER A 494 14.07 -2.44 -2.17
C SER A 494 14.08 -2.14 -0.67
N ILE A 495 14.29 -0.89 -0.28
CA ILE A 495 14.19 -0.44 1.12
C ILE A 495 12.79 0.11 1.34
N ARG A 496 12.14 -0.30 2.41
CA ARG A 496 10.83 0.18 2.84
C ARG A 496 10.97 0.93 4.15
N GLU A 497 10.04 1.86 4.36
CA GLU A 497 9.90 2.55 5.62
C GLU A 497 8.72 2.01 6.44
N ARG A 498 8.83 2.17 7.75
CA ARG A 498 7.72 2.04 8.69
C ARG A 498 7.85 3.12 9.74
N ILE A 499 6.86 4.02 9.78
CA ILE A 499 6.90 5.23 10.60
C ILE A 499 6.07 5.00 11.87
N TYR A 500 6.67 5.31 13.01
CA TYR A 500 6.03 5.29 14.30
C TYR A 500 5.97 6.72 14.83
N ALA A 501 4.77 7.25 15.01
CA ALA A 501 4.55 8.62 15.48
C ALA A 501 3.30 8.66 16.38
N GLY A 502 3.48 8.36 17.66
CA GLY A 502 2.39 8.25 18.60
C GLY A 502 2.86 8.30 20.05
N PRO A 503 1.95 8.10 21.01
CA PRO A 503 2.26 8.11 22.43
C PRO A 503 3.33 7.09 22.83
N SER A 504 3.38 5.96 22.14
CA SER A 504 4.35 4.88 22.40
C SER A 504 5.76 5.19 21.91
N GLY A 505 5.98 6.24 21.09
CA GLY A 505 7.29 6.69 20.65
C GLY A 505 7.32 7.29 19.25
N TYR A 506 8.50 7.80 18.87
CA TYR A 506 8.78 8.43 17.60
C TYR A 506 9.99 7.74 16.95
N ALA A 507 9.77 6.97 15.91
CA ALA A 507 10.83 6.22 15.27
C ALA A 507 10.58 5.97 13.78
N ILE A 508 11.66 5.69 13.07
CA ILE A 508 11.70 5.23 11.69
C ILE A 508 12.33 3.85 11.68
N LEU A 509 11.66 2.86 11.13
CA LEU A 509 12.26 1.58 10.80
C LEU A 509 12.46 1.53 9.28
N LEU A 510 13.71 1.48 8.84
CA LEU A 510 14.07 1.17 7.48
C LEU A 510 14.33 -0.34 7.39
N HIS A 511 13.70 -1.03 6.45
CA HIS A 511 13.85 -2.47 6.31
C HIS A 511 13.82 -2.93 4.85
N THR A 512 14.45 -4.06 4.58
CA THR A 512 14.33 -4.71 3.27
C THR A 512 13.05 -5.54 3.24
N GLY A 513 12.38 -5.56 2.08
CA GLY A 513 11.07 -6.20 1.95
C GLY A 513 10.95 -7.13 0.74
N THR A 514 12.02 -7.82 0.33
CA THR A 514 12.00 -8.72 -0.83
C THR A 514 12.18 -10.17 -0.43
N GLN A 515 11.33 -11.07 -0.98
CA GLN A 515 11.46 -12.53 -0.81
C GLN A 515 12.79 -13.09 -1.36
N ASP A 516 13.44 -12.39 -2.28
CA ASP A 516 14.60 -12.85 -3.04
C ASP A 516 15.94 -12.36 -2.47
N ALA A 517 15.96 -11.74 -1.28
CA ALA A 517 17.17 -11.18 -0.69
C ALA A 517 18.04 -12.21 0.06
N GLU A 518 17.94 -13.48 -0.25
CA GLU A 518 18.72 -14.55 0.40
C GLU A 518 20.24 -14.43 0.24
N GLY A 519 20.74 -13.46 -0.53
CA GLY A 519 22.18 -13.40 -0.85
C GLY A 519 23.02 -12.34 -0.13
N THR A 520 22.42 -11.32 0.51
CA THR A 520 23.18 -10.14 0.99
C THR A 520 22.64 -9.49 2.27
N LEU A 521 22.13 -10.27 3.22
CA LEU A 521 21.76 -9.72 4.54
C LEU A 521 22.98 -9.14 5.25
N GLY A 522 22.87 -7.97 5.84
CA GLY A 522 23.93 -7.28 6.58
C GLY A 522 24.13 -5.82 6.16
N GLY A 523 23.60 -5.38 5.02
CA GLY A 523 23.79 -4.02 4.52
C GLY A 523 23.14 -2.96 5.42
N LEU A 524 21.84 -3.11 5.78
CA LEU A 524 21.14 -2.16 6.65
C LEU A 524 21.63 -2.23 8.11
N VAL A 525 22.04 -3.41 8.58
CA VAL A 525 22.69 -3.55 9.89
C VAL A 525 24.01 -2.77 9.95
N GLN A 526 24.82 -2.79 8.89
CA GLN A 526 26.04 -1.99 8.82
C GLN A 526 25.75 -0.48 8.74
N VAL A 527 24.72 -0.09 7.98
CA VAL A 527 24.20 1.28 7.97
C VAL A 527 23.85 1.73 9.40
N GLY A 528 23.13 0.91 10.16
CA GLY A 528 22.76 1.23 11.53
C GLY A 528 23.97 1.51 12.45
N ARG A 529 25.10 0.86 12.22
CA ARG A 529 26.34 1.12 12.98
C ARG A 529 26.97 2.48 12.67
N LYS A 530 26.69 3.05 11.49
CA LYS A 530 27.17 4.33 10.99
C LYS A 530 26.02 5.32 10.78
N ILE A 531 24.92 5.16 11.48
CA ILE A 531 23.68 5.91 11.21
C ILE A 531 23.86 7.42 11.36
N GLU A 532 24.79 7.88 12.18
CA GLU A 532 25.10 9.30 12.36
C GLU A 532 25.63 9.94 11.06
N ASP A 533 26.49 9.22 10.34
CA ASP A 533 27.06 9.69 9.07
C ASP A 533 25.98 9.70 7.98
N HIS A 534 25.17 8.64 7.91
CA HIS A 534 24.03 8.58 6.99
C HIS A 534 22.98 9.65 7.27
N LEU A 535 22.75 9.97 8.55
CA LEU A 535 21.85 11.03 8.96
C LEU A 535 22.36 12.39 8.48
N ARG A 536 23.67 12.70 8.69
CA ARG A 536 24.27 13.94 8.16
C ARG A 536 24.12 14.03 6.64
N ASN A 537 24.46 12.97 5.92
CA ASN A 537 24.31 12.91 4.47
C ASN A 537 22.85 13.14 4.04
N ALA A 538 21.89 12.55 4.73
CA ALA A 538 20.47 12.73 4.46
C ALA A 538 20.02 14.18 4.69
N LEU A 539 20.51 14.81 5.76
CA LEU A 539 20.20 16.21 6.07
C LEU A 539 20.81 17.15 5.02
N ASP A 540 22.05 16.90 4.57
CA ASP A 540 22.68 17.69 3.49
C ASP A 540 21.91 17.55 2.17
N LEU A 541 21.47 16.35 1.80
CA LEU A 541 20.62 16.13 0.64
C LEU A 541 19.30 16.91 0.77
N GLY A 542 18.70 16.95 1.95
CA GLY A 542 17.44 17.67 2.20
C GLY A 542 17.50 19.19 2.02
N ARG A 543 18.68 19.81 2.12
CA ARG A 543 18.88 21.25 1.97
C ARG A 543 18.77 21.70 0.52
N LEU A 544 19.08 20.83 -0.42
CA LEU A 544 19.19 21.13 -1.83
C LEU A 544 18.03 20.54 -2.63
N CYS A 545 17.49 21.33 -3.54
CA CYS A 545 16.52 20.86 -4.52
C CYS A 545 16.74 21.61 -5.84
N SER A 546 16.83 20.85 -6.93
CA SER A 546 16.96 21.43 -8.28
C SER A 546 15.75 22.26 -8.70
N SER A 547 14.62 22.12 -8.01
CA SER A 547 13.39 22.87 -8.25
C SER A 547 13.19 24.05 -7.29
N ASP A 548 14.19 24.40 -6.46
CA ASP A 548 14.11 25.59 -5.63
C ASP A 548 14.25 26.87 -6.46
N PRO A 549 13.58 27.97 -6.09
CA PRO A 549 12.76 28.15 -4.88
C PRO A 549 11.32 27.62 -4.97
N VAL A 550 10.86 27.17 -6.13
CA VAL A 550 9.46 26.77 -6.35
C VAL A 550 9.04 25.62 -5.40
N CYS A 551 9.88 24.59 -5.28
CA CYS A 551 9.60 23.47 -4.38
C CYS A 551 9.57 23.91 -2.92
N ALA A 552 10.55 24.70 -2.46
CA ALA A 552 10.65 25.15 -1.08
C ALA A 552 9.51 26.11 -0.66
N GLN A 553 9.01 26.90 -1.61
CA GLN A 553 7.94 27.88 -1.39
C GLN A 553 6.55 27.35 -1.76
N HIS A 554 6.43 26.04 -2.01
CA HIS A 554 5.13 25.44 -2.33
C HIS A 554 4.10 25.74 -1.22
N ASN A 555 2.95 26.28 -1.64
CA ASN A 555 1.82 26.52 -0.79
C ASN A 555 0.81 25.36 -0.91
N PRO A 556 0.58 24.58 0.15
CA PRO A 556 -0.39 23.46 0.12
C PRO A 556 -1.83 23.86 -0.22
N GLN A 557 -2.17 25.15 -0.13
CA GLN A 557 -3.51 25.65 -0.47
C GLN A 557 -3.65 26.00 -1.97
N ASP A 558 -2.57 25.94 -2.74
CA ASP A 558 -2.61 26.30 -4.17
C ASP A 558 -3.43 25.27 -4.96
N ARG A 559 -4.56 25.77 -5.50
CA ARG A 559 -5.49 24.95 -6.28
C ARG A 559 -4.99 24.63 -7.69
N HIS A 560 -4.00 25.36 -8.19
CA HIS A 560 -3.46 25.12 -9.53
C HIS A 560 -2.47 23.96 -9.53
N GLU A 561 -1.76 23.75 -8.42
CA GLU A 561 -0.81 22.65 -8.29
C GLU A 561 -1.45 21.35 -7.83
N GLU A 562 -2.64 21.40 -7.22
CA GLU A 562 -3.39 20.22 -6.67
C GLU A 562 -2.57 19.33 -5.73
N ARG A 563 -1.50 19.88 -5.11
CA ARG A 563 -0.57 19.17 -4.22
C ARG A 563 -0.87 19.47 -2.75
N PHE A 564 -2.13 19.40 -2.38
CA PHE A 564 -2.65 19.82 -1.08
C PHE A 564 -2.07 19.07 0.14
N LEU A 565 -1.61 17.84 -0.05
CA LEU A 565 -1.09 16.99 1.04
C LEU A 565 0.44 17.05 1.15
N MET A 566 1.09 17.97 0.45
CA MET A 566 2.54 18.13 0.43
C MET A 566 2.95 19.52 0.88
N GLY A 567 4.10 19.63 1.51
CA GLY A 567 4.85 20.85 1.67
C GLY A 567 6.00 20.95 0.67
N ALA A 568 7.20 21.33 1.12
CA ALA A 568 8.41 21.37 0.30
C ALA A 568 8.89 19.96 -0.06
N ALA A 569 8.30 19.36 -1.09
CA ALA A 569 8.58 18.01 -1.54
C ALA A 569 8.39 17.87 -3.05
N CYS A 570 9.34 17.28 -3.77
CA CYS A 570 9.22 17.00 -5.20
C CYS A 570 10.15 15.84 -5.61
N HIS A 571 10.08 15.41 -6.88
CA HIS A 571 10.95 14.36 -7.43
C HIS A 571 12.44 14.72 -7.36
N GLY A 572 12.79 16.01 -7.31
CA GLY A 572 14.18 16.46 -7.21
C GLY A 572 14.76 16.40 -5.79
N CYS A 573 13.96 16.10 -4.75
CA CYS A 573 14.44 16.11 -3.37
C CYS A 573 14.00 14.89 -2.52
N VAL A 574 12.72 14.71 -2.23
CA VAL A 574 12.29 13.73 -1.20
C VAL A 574 11.37 12.62 -1.70
N LEU A 575 10.85 12.66 -2.93
CA LEU A 575 10.01 11.59 -3.43
C LEU A 575 10.84 10.35 -3.74
N ILE A 576 10.35 9.18 -3.32
CA ILE A 576 10.95 7.86 -3.56
C ILE A 576 9.99 6.96 -4.34
N ALA A 577 10.37 5.72 -4.62
CA ALA A 577 9.47 4.74 -5.21
C ALA A 577 8.23 4.54 -4.30
N GLU A 578 7.02 4.61 -4.86
CA GLU A 578 5.77 4.46 -4.10
C GLU A 578 5.68 3.13 -3.33
N THR A 579 6.33 2.08 -3.83
CA THR A 579 6.40 0.77 -3.17
C THR A 579 7.24 0.77 -1.89
N SER A 580 8.09 1.78 -1.70
CA SER A 580 8.94 1.97 -0.52
C SER A 580 8.28 2.85 0.54
N CYS A 581 7.26 3.62 0.14
CA CYS A 581 6.58 4.61 0.97
C CYS A 581 5.25 4.07 1.54
N GLU A 582 4.97 4.33 2.82
CA GLU A 582 3.71 3.95 3.47
C GLU A 582 2.50 4.78 2.98
N ARG A 583 2.73 5.95 2.36
CA ARG A 583 1.70 6.97 2.06
C ARG A 583 1.70 7.45 0.61
N PHE A 584 2.22 6.66 -0.33
CA PHE A 584 2.24 7.02 -1.75
C PHE A 584 2.83 8.42 -2.01
N ASN A 585 3.93 8.75 -1.31
CA ASN A 585 4.59 10.06 -1.34
C ASN A 585 3.73 11.26 -0.91
N GLN A 586 2.65 11.06 -0.15
CA GLN A 586 1.85 12.14 0.42
C GLN A 586 2.30 12.45 1.86
N TYR A 587 1.98 13.65 2.36
CA TYR A 587 2.37 14.11 3.70
C TYR A 587 3.89 14.19 3.88
N LEU A 588 4.57 14.84 2.93
CA LEU A 588 6.01 15.09 2.94
C LEU A 588 6.29 16.60 2.99
N ASP A 589 7.23 17.00 3.83
CA ASP A 589 7.74 18.38 3.90
C ASP A 589 9.17 18.39 4.45
N ARG A 590 10.17 18.58 3.59
CA ARG A 590 11.57 18.68 4.01
C ARG A 590 11.88 19.90 4.88
N SER A 591 11.02 20.95 4.83
CA SER A 591 11.18 22.14 5.69
C SER A 591 11.03 21.83 7.18
N LEU A 592 10.36 20.74 7.54
CA LEU A 592 10.27 20.26 8.92
C LEU A 592 11.53 19.51 9.35
N VAL A 593 12.33 19.04 8.43
CA VAL A 593 13.57 18.27 8.68
C VAL A 593 14.77 19.19 8.76
N VAL A 594 15.00 19.99 7.72
CA VAL A 594 16.16 20.89 7.55
C VAL A 594 15.71 22.27 7.04
N ALA A 595 16.50 23.30 7.35
CA ALA A 595 16.32 24.63 6.78
C ALA A 595 16.52 24.59 5.27
N ASN A 596 15.72 25.35 4.54
CA ASN A 596 15.82 25.54 3.10
C ASN A 596 15.53 26.99 2.71
N VAL A 597 15.64 27.34 1.43
CA VAL A 597 15.47 28.70 0.92
C VAL A 597 14.05 29.29 1.11
N GLY A 598 13.05 28.46 1.36
CA GLY A 598 11.65 28.87 1.55
C GLY A 598 11.21 28.97 3.01
N ALA A 599 11.86 28.27 3.93
CA ALA A 599 11.47 28.21 5.34
C ALA A 599 12.69 27.99 6.24
N THR A 600 12.79 28.82 7.28
CA THR A 600 13.77 28.68 8.36
C THR A 600 13.07 28.75 9.69
N GLY A 601 13.56 27.99 10.69
CA GLY A 601 13.00 27.93 12.05
C GLY A 601 12.00 26.80 12.29
N ALA A 602 11.41 26.21 11.24
CA ALA A 602 10.50 25.07 11.36
C ALA A 602 11.22 23.71 11.38
N GLU A 603 12.48 23.69 11.00
CA GLU A 603 13.29 22.48 10.93
C GLU A 603 13.56 21.86 12.31
N PHE A 604 13.55 20.52 12.36
CA PHE A 604 13.89 19.76 13.57
C PHE A 604 15.41 19.76 13.82
N PHE A 605 16.21 19.57 12.77
CA PHE A 605 17.67 19.63 12.83
C PHE A 605 18.15 21.03 12.44
N ARG A 606 18.68 21.78 13.41
CA ARG A 606 19.19 23.14 13.18
C ARG A 606 20.60 23.12 12.61
N ASP A 607 20.98 24.15 11.88
CA ASP A 607 22.32 24.29 11.32
C ASP A 607 23.43 24.26 12.37
N SER A 608 23.15 24.75 13.58
CA SER A 608 24.10 24.71 14.71
C SER A 608 24.35 23.28 15.27
N GLU A 609 23.54 22.29 14.86
CA GLU A 609 23.63 20.90 15.30
C GLU A 609 24.27 19.98 14.25
N LEU A 610 24.50 20.53 13.04
CA LEU A 610 25.13 19.83 11.91
C LEU A 610 26.63 20.10 11.88
#